data_69915c411cfa04743c9a1cfab4bdcbf4
#
_entry.id   69915c411cfa04743c9a1cfab4bdcbf4
#
_cell.length_a   1.000
_cell.length_b   1.000
_cell.length_c   1.000
_cell.angle_alpha   90.00
_cell.angle_beta   90.00
_cell.angle_gamma   90.00
#
_symmetry.space_group_name_H-M   'P 1'
#
loop_
_entity.id
_entity.type
_entity.pdbx_description
1 polymer ?
#
loop_
_entity_poly.entity_id
_entity_poly.type
_entity_poly.pdbx_seq_one_letter_code
_entity_poly.pdbx_strand_id
1 'polypeptide(L)'
;MVDTQSNYYKRKFRLLNFFGNKKIYQKYKLKIHRLKDYIEKNEIKKIDFIKIDTEGYEFEILLGLENKIKLVDVIMFEHHYDNMIKKGYMFYDINRLLIKKGFKKIYKSKMPFRKTFEYIYQKNKSQ
;
A
#
# COMPACT_ATOMS: atom_id res chain seq x y z
N MET A 1 -6.12 -2.10 -6.84
CA MET A 1 -7.33 -1.70 -7.62
C MET A 1 -8.56 -2.01 -6.79
N VAL A 2 -9.32 -0.98 -6.44
CA VAL A 2 -10.56 -1.18 -5.68
C VAL A 2 -11.53 -1.98 -6.55
N ASP A 3 -11.99 -3.14 -6.05
CA ASP A 3 -12.99 -3.94 -6.78
C ASP A 3 -14.38 -3.31 -6.61
N THR A 4 -14.73 -2.44 -7.56
CA THR A 4 -16.06 -1.80 -7.62
C THR A 4 -17.21 -2.80 -7.85
N GLN A 5 -16.89 -4.06 -8.15
CA GLN A 5 -17.87 -5.16 -8.31
C GLN A 5 -18.17 -5.85 -6.97
N SER A 6 -17.41 -5.56 -5.91
CA SER A 6 -17.69 -6.13 -4.59
C SER A 6 -19.09 -5.73 -4.10
N ASN A 7 -19.74 -6.61 -3.36
CA ASN A 7 -21.08 -6.36 -2.81
C ASN A 7 -21.14 -5.11 -1.91
N TYR A 8 -20.03 -4.75 -1.27
CA TYR A 8 -19.89 -3.55 -0.46
C TYR A 8 -20.06 -2.29 -1.30
N TYR A 9 -19.32 -2.16 -2.41
CA TYR A 9 -19.41 -1.00 -3.29
C TYR A 9 -20.73 -0.94 -4.04
N LYS A 10 -21.29 -2.08 -4.46
CA LYS A 10 -22.61 -2.14 -5.09
C LYS A 10 -23.71 -1.61 -4.17
N ARG A 11 -23.69 -1.97 -2.88
CA ARG A 11 -24.65 -1.44 -1.89
C ARG A 11 -24.48 0.06 -1.68
N LYS A 12 -23.24 0.53 -1.52
CA LYS A 12 -22.90 1.94 -1.33
C LYS A 12 -23.34 2.77 -2.55
N PHE A 13 -23.06 2.31 -3.76
CA PHE A 13 -23.48 2.97 -4.99
C PHE A 13 -25.00 3.00 -5.16
N ARG A 14 -25.72 1.93 -4.78
CA ARG A 14 -27.19 1.91 -4.83
C ARG A 14 -27.80 2.95 -3.88
N LEU A 15 -27.25 3.12 -2.68
CA LEU A 15 -27.69 4.13 -1.72
C LEU A 15 -27.42 5.56 -2.24
N LEU A 16 -26.24 5.81 -2.80
CA LEU A 16 -25.89 7.13 -3.36
C LEU A 16 -26.72 7.47 -4.61
N ASN A 17 -27.06 6.49 -5.45
CA ASN A 17 -27.92 6.68 -6.62
C ASN A 17 -29.37 7.01 -6.24
N PHE A 18 -29.86 6.52 -5.09
CA PHE A 18 -31.19 6.86 -4.58
C PHE A 18 -31.33 8.37 -4.27
N PHE A 19 -30.23 9.06 -3.93
CA PHE A 19 -30.18 10.50 -3.69
C PHE A 19 -29.90 11.35 -4.93
N GLY A 20 -30.03 10.80 -6.15
CA GLY A 20 -30.08 11.58 -7.40
C GLY A 20 -28.75 12.03 -7.99
N ASN A 21 -27.60 11.58 -7.53
CA ASN A 21 -26.30 11.92 -8.11
C ASN A 21 -25.95 11.10 -9.36
N LYS A 22 -26.00 11.72 -10.53
CA LYS A 22 -25.82 11.05 -11.84
C LYS A 22 -24.41 10.63 -12.21
N LYS A 23 -23.33 11.07 -11.52
CA LYS A 23 -21.94 10.65 -11.77
C LYS A 23 -21.19 10.41 -10.46
N ILE A 24 -21.09 9.14 -10.05
CA ILE A 24 -20.42 8.74 -8.81
C ILE A 24 -18.90 8.52 -9.00
N TYR A 25 -18.42 8.41 -10.25
CA TYR A 25 -17.02 8.19 -10.55
C TYR A 25 -16.59 8.85 -11.86
N GLN A 26 -15.33 9.29 -11.90
CA GLN A 26 -14.66 9.74 -13.11
C GLN A 26 -13.44 8.83 -13.35
N LYS A 27 -13.18 8.53 -14.64
CA LYS A 27 -12.00 7.75 -15.04
C LYS A 27 -10.92 8.70 -15.53
N TYR A 28 -9.72 8.56 -15.00
CA TYR A 28 -8.54 9.28 -15.42
C TYR A 28 -7.49 8.29 -15.94
N LYS A 29 -6.78 8.66 -16.99
CA LYS A 29 -5.55 7.97 -17.40
C LYS A 29 -4.39 8.63 -16.67
N LEU A 30 -3.69 7.87 -15.85
CA LEU A 30 -2.51 8.32 -15.12
C LEU A 30 -1.28 7.58 -15.65
N LYS A 31 -0.17 8.30 -15.78
CA LYS A 31 1.13 7.69 -16.07
C LYS A 31 1.72 7.19 -14.75
N ILE A 32 2.00 5.90 -14.70
CA ILE A 32 2.59 5.26 -13.52
C ILE A 32 4.08 5.09 -13.76
N HIS A 33 4.89 5.42 -12.76
CA HIS A 33 6.34 5.21 -12.76
C HIS A 33 6.72 4.33 -11.59
N ARG A 34 7.77 3.54 -11.77
CA ARG A 34 8.37 2.80 -10.65
C ARG A 34 9.06 3.77 -9.71
N LEU A 35 8.93 3.54 -8.41
CA LEU A 35 9.57 4.38 -7.40
C LEU A 35 11.10 4.37 -7.52
N LYS A 36 11.68 3.25 -7.90
CA LYS A 36 13.11 3.13 -8.21
C LYS A 36 13.55 4.16 -9.27
N ASP A 37 12.81 4.26 -10.39
CA ASP A 37 13.17 5.16 -11.49
C ASP A 37 13.08 6.63 -11.04
N TYR A 38 12.11 6.95 -10.20
CA TYR A 38 11.98 8.28 -9.60
C TYR A 38 13.16 8.61 -8.67
N ILE A 39 13.57 7.67 -7.82
CA ILE A 39 14.72 7.81 -6.91
C ILE A 39 16.00 8.04 -7.72
N GLU A 40 16.22 7.28 -8.78
CA GLU A 40 17.40 7.41 -9.64
C GLU A 40 17.42 8.74 -10.38
N LYS A 41 16.31 9.10 -11.02
CA LYS A 41 16.17 10.35 -11.77
C LYS A 41 16.43 11.58 -10.91
N ASN A 42 16.02 11.56 -9.64
CA ASN A 42 16.16 12.70 -8.72
C ASN A 42 17.36 12.55 -7.79
N GLU A 43 18.24 11.58 -8.02
CA GLU A 43 19.46 11.31 -7.25
C GLU A 43 19.26 11.22 -5.72
N ILE A 44 18.09 10.70 -5.29
CA ILE A 44 17.74 10.58 -3.88
C ILE A 44 18.69 9.61 -3.19
N LYS A 45 19.40 10.08 -2.18
CA LYS A 45 20.43 9.31 -1.45
C LYS A 45 19.89 8.70 -0.16
N LYS A 46 18.81 9.25 0.40
CA LYS A 46 18.19 8.79 1.65
C LYS A 46 16.71 9.06 1.65
N ILE A 47 15.95 8.17 2.27
CA ILE A 47 14.51 8.30 2.49
C ILE A 47 14.25 7.93 3.95
N ASP A 48 13.87 8.91 4.75
CA ASP A 48 13.65 8.69 6.18
C ASP A 48 12.37 7.89 6.43
N PHE A 49 11.33 8.14 5.62
CA PHE A 49 10.03 7.51 5.79
C PHE A 49 9.28 7.35 4.46
N ILE A 50 8.68 6.18 4.25
CA ILE A 50 7.71 5.93 3.17
C ILE A 50 6.40 5.45 3.78
N LYS A 51 5.29 6.12 3.47
CA LYS A 51 3.94 5.59 3.66
C LYS A 51 3.43 5.00 2.36
N ILE A 52 2.98 3.75 2.40
CA ILE A 52 2.37 3.03 1.27
C ILE A 52 0.91 2.75 1.62
N ASP A 53 0.01 3.37 0.87
CA ASP A 53 -1.45 3.29 1.06
C ASP A 53 -2.09 3.33 -0.33
N THR A 54 -2.07 2.17 -1.01
CA THR A 54 -2.35 2.06 -2.43
C THR A 54 -3.44 1.06 -2.76
N GLU A 55 -4.19 0.66 -1.72
CA GLU A 55 -5.38 -0.15 -1.86
C GLU A 55 -5.12 -1.44 -2.65
N GLY A 56 -4.10 -2.21 -2.20
CA GLY A 56 -3.78 -3.54 -2.72
C GLY A 56 -2.56 -3.64 -3.65
N TYR A 57 -1.74 -2.59 -3.77
CA TYR A 57 -0.47 -2.60 -4.54
C TYR A 57 0.78 -2.45 -3.65
N GLU A 58 0.66 -2.59 -2.34
CA GLU A 58 1.75 -2.35 -1.38
C GLU A 58 2.95 -3.26 -1.66
N PHE A 59 2.70 -4.54 -1.97
CA PHE A 59 3.74 -5.52 -2.24
C PHE A 59 4.49 -5.22 -3.53
N GLU A 60 3.76 -4.88 -4.60
CA GLU A 60 4.32 -4.52 -5.90
C GLU A 60 5.19 -3.25 -5.81
N ILE A 61 4.78 -2.27 -5.01
CA ILE A 61 5.57 -1.06 -4.76
C ILE A 61 6.88 -1.41 -4.05
N LEU A 62 6.83 -2.27 -3.03
CA LEU A 62 8.01 -2.72 -2.31
C LEU A 62 8.96 -3.52 -3.21
N LEU A 63 8.43 -4.39 -4.08
CA LEU A 63 9.22 -5.09 -5.09
C LEU A 63 9.84 -4.10 -6.09
N GLY A 64 9.07 -3.09 -6.52
CA GLY A 64 9.51 -2.06 -7.46
C GLY A 64 10.61 -1.12 -6.94
N LEU A 65 10.87 -1.12 -5.63
CA LEU A 65 12.04 -0.43 -5.04
C LEU A 65 13.36 -1.16 -5.35
N GLU A 66 13.32 -2.48 -5.57
CA GLU A 66 14.49 -3.34 -5.82
C GLU A 66 15.63 -3.10 -4.79
N ASN A 67 16.81 -2.68 -5.28
CA ASN A 67 17.96 -2.36 -4.43
C ASN A 67 17.85 -0.99 -3.73
N LYS A 68 16.95 -0.11 -4.18
CA LYS A 68 16.75 1.22 -3.58
C LYS A 68 16.05 1.17 -2.22
N ILE A 69 15.43 0.06 -1.87
CA ILE A 69 14.85 -0.15 -0.54
C ILE A 69 15.90 0.03 0.58
N LYS A 70 17.18 -0.18 0.28
CA LYS A 70 18.28 0.07 1.21
C LYS A 70 18.44 1.53 1.63
N LEU A 71 17.89 2.48 0.85
CA LEU A 71 17.93 3.92 1.16
C LEU A 71 16.85 4.34 2.15
N VAL A 72 15.90 3.44 2.47
CA VAL A 72 14.73 3.73 3.29
C VAL A 72 15.01 3.35 4.74
N ASP A 73 14.71 4.24 5.69
CA ASP A 73 14.86 3.97 7.12
C ASP A 73 13.58 3.37 7.73
N VAL A 74 12.42 3.92 7.38
CA VAL A 74 11.13 3.49 7.94
C VAL A 74 10.09 3.31 6.83
N ILE A 75 9.36 2.20 6.89
CA ILE A 75 8.27 1.88 5.96
C ILE A 75 7.00 1.68 6.77
N MET A 76 5.94 2.40 6.41
CA MET A 76 4.59 2.21 6.90
C MET A 76 3.69 1.75 5.76
N PHE A 77 2.84 0.77 6.01
CA PHE A 77 1.83 0.35 5.05
C PHE A 77 0.56 -0.14 5.73
N GLU A 78 -0.55 -0.06 4.99
CA GLU A 78 -1.84 -0.62 5.36
C GLU A 78 -2.04 -2.00 4.72
N HIS A 79 -2.59 -2.96 5.47
CA HIS A 79 -2.90 -4.28 4.94
C HIS A 79 -4.32 -4.71 5.32
N HIS A 80 -5.11 -5.02 4.31
CA HIS A 80 -6.47 -5.53 4.43
C HIS A 80 -6.48 -7.05 4.53
N TYR A 81 -7.15 -7.61 5.53
CA TYR A 81 -7.33 -9.06 5.71
C TYR A 81 -8.69 -9.55 5.21
N ASP A 82 -9.51 -8.65 4.71
CA ASP A 82 -10.80 -8.97 4.10
C ASP A 82 -10.73 -8.90 2.58
N ASN A 83 -11.86 -9.23 1.95
CA ASN A 83 -12.00 -9.22 0.49
C ASN A 83 -12.43 -7.84 -0.06
N MET A 84 -12.34 -6.77 0.72
CA MET A 84 -12.67 -5.41 0.26
C MET A 84 -11.71 -4.95 -0.84
N ILE A 85 -10.45 -5.34 -0.71
CA ILE A 85 -9.38 -4.99 -1.65
C ILE A 85 -8.90 -6.26 -2.35
N LYS A 86 -8.96 -6.24 -3.68
CA LYS A 86 -8.39 -7.33 -4.49
C LYS A 86 -6.87 -7.15 -4.57
N LYS A 87 -6.13 -8.16 -4.11
CA LYS A 87 -4.67 -8.18 -4.12
C LYS A 87 -4.16 -9.59 -4.43
N GLY A 88 -2.98 -9.67 -5.04
CA GLY A 88 -2.33 -10.92 -5.43
C GLY A 88 -1.33 -11.46 -4.40
N TYR A 89 -1.31 -10.90 -3.18
CA TYR A 89 -0.33 -11.22 -2.13
C TYR A 89 -1.00 -11.28 -0.75
N MET A 90 -0.30 -11.85 0.21
CA MET A 90 -0.69 -11.89 1.62
C MET A 90 0.28 -11.07 2.49
N PHE A 91 -0.13 -10.76 3.72
CA PHE A 91 0.75 -10.08 4.69
C PHE A 91 2.11 -10.81 4.87
N TYR A 92 2.08 -12.14 4.82
CA TYR A 92 3.28 -12.96 4.93
C TYR A 92 4.35 -12.59 3.88
N ASP A 93 3.93 -12.30 2.65
CA ASP A 93 4.84 -11.98 1.54
C ASP A 93 5.58 -10.66 1.79
N ILE A 94 4.83 -9.61 2.23
CA ILE A 94 5.42 -8.34 2.63
C ILE A 94 6.36 -8.53 3.84
N ASN A 95 5.90 -9.21 4.87
CA ASN A 95 6.69 -9.42 6.08
C ASN A 95 8.02 -10.14 5.77
N ARG A 96 7.96 -11.21 4.97
CA ARG A 96 9.14 -11.98 4.55
C ARG A 96 10.11 -11.12 3.72
N LEU A 97 9.58 -10.32 2.79
CA LEU A 97 10.38 -9.41 1.97
C LEU A 97 11.13 -8.41 2.86
N LEU A 98 10.41 -7.73 3.76
CA LEU A 98 10.99 -6.69 4.61
C LEU A 98 12.02 -7.26 5.58
N ILE A 99 11.76 -8.40 6.21
CA ILE A 99 12.75 -9.08 7.07
C ILE A 99 14.02 -9.43 6.26
N LYS A 100 13.87 -10.02 5.07
CA LYS A 100 15.00 -10.34 4.17
C LYS A 100 15.81 -9.10 3.77
N LYS A 101 15.17 -7.92 3.71
CA LYS A 101 15.82 -6.64 3.40
C LYS A 101 16.38 -5.91 4.63
N GLY A 102 16.38 -6.56 5.81
CA GLY A 102 16.98 -6.02 7.03
C GLY A 102 16.06 -5.07 7.83
N PHE A 103 14.75 -5.17 7.63
CA PHE A 103 13.78 -4.42 8.43
C PHE A 103 13.20 -5.29 9.54
N LYS A 104 12.86 -4.67 10.66
CA LYS A 104 12.09 -5.27 11.75
C LYS A 104 10.75 -4.54 11.90
N LYS A 105 9.70 -5.30 12.19
CA LYS A 105 8.40 -4.74 12.55
C LYS A 105 8.49 -4.12 13.94
N ILE A 106 8.19 -2.82 14.04
CA ILE A 106 8.21 -2.07 15.30
C ILE A 106 6.81 -1.69 15.79
N TYR A 107 5.82 -1.69 14.89
CA TYR A 107 4.47 -1.29 15.24
C TYR A 107 3.43 -2.05 14.44
N LYS A 108 2.28 -2.29 15.07
CA LYS A 108 1.05 -2.83 14.47
C LYS A 108 -0.15 -2.20 15.16
N SER A 109 -1.06 -1.63 14.41
CA SER A 109 -2.35 -1.14 14.89
C SER A 109 -3.50 -1.69 14.06
N LYS A 110 -4.60 -1.98 14.70
CA LYS A 110 -5.84 -2.38 14.02
C LYS A 110 -6.73 -1.17 13.84
N MET A 111 -7.23 -0.97 12.63
CA MET A 111 -8.24 0.07 12.39
C MET A 111 -9.57 -0.30 13.05
N PRO A 112 -10.25 0.66 13.71
CA PRO A 112 -11.57 0.43 14.30
C PRO A 112 -12.57 -0.11 13.26
N PHE A 113 -13.34 -1.12 13.64
CA PHE A 113 -14.42 -1.71 12.84
C PHE A 113 -14.03 -2.31 11.49
N ARG A 114 -12.71 -2.47 11.20
CA ARG A 114 -12.21 -3.06 9.95
C ARG A 114 -11.27 -4.24 10.22
N LYS A 115 -11.14 -5.14 9.23
CA LYS A 115 -10.08 -6.16 9.21
C LYS A 115 -8.83 -5.63 8.53
N THR A 116 -8.49 -4.39 8.82
CA THR A 116 -7.39 -3.63 8.26
C THR A 116 -6.41 -3.28 9.37
N PHE A 117 -5.13 -3.38 9.09
CA PHE A 117 -4.06 -3.10 10.03
C PHE A 117 -3.02 -2.21 9.38
N GLU A 118 -2.50 -1.28 10.15
CA GLU A 118 -1.30 -0.51 9.85
C GLU A 118 -0.08 -1.18 10.45
N TYR A 119 0.99 -1.22 9.71
CA TYR A 119 2.27 -1.78 10.11
C TYR A 119 3.38 -0.77 9.89
N ILE A 120 4.31 -0.67 10.85
CA ILE A 120 5.55 0.10 10.69
C ILE A 120 6.73 -0.84 10.83
N TYR A 121 7.62 -0.75 9.86
CA TYR A 121 8.89 -1.46 9.82
C TYR A 121 10.03 -0.46 9.82
N GLN A 122 11.04 -0.71 10.62
CA GLN A 122 12.25 0.10 10.71
C GLN A 122 13.44 -0.74 10.27
N LYS A 123 14.34 -0.13 9.51
CA LYS A 123 15.60 -0.75 9.12
C LYS A 123 16.46 -1.00 10.35
N ASN A 124 17.05 -2.18 10.43
CA ASN A 124 18.03 -2.45 11.46
C ASN A 124 19.20 -1.48 11.27
N LYS A 125 19.55 -0.74 12.33
CA LYS A 125 20.81 -0.01 12.34
C LYS A 125 21.93 -1.05 12.31
N SER A 126 22.78 -1.03 11.30
CA SER A 126 24.02 -1.80 11.33
C SER A 126 24.79 -1.34 12.57
N GLN A 127 25.11 -2.27 13.45
CA GLN A 127 26.07 -2.03 14.51
C GLN A 127 27.43 -1.75 13.89
#